data_466c593856d87f0051aa9b4b1489db8a
#
_entry.id   466c593856d87f0051aa9b4b1489db8a
#
_cell.length_a   1.000
_cell.length_b   1.000
_cell.length_c   1.000
_cell.angle_alpha   90.00
_cell.angle_beta   90.00
_cell.angle_gamma   90.00
#
_symmetry.space_group_name_H-M   'P 1'
#
loop_
_entity.id
_entity.type
_entity.pdbx_description
1 polymer ?
#
loop_
_entity_poly.entity_id
_entity_poly.type
_entity_poly.pdbx_seq_one_letter_code
_entity_poly.pdbx_strand_id
1 'polypeptide(L)'
;MRENKVGVNVYVALLFLGIVFSVAYSVPYIKAVFYDGMLELTGVSNAKLGVLMTIYGLGEVLTPGIGGILARKFNYIGIIGFSSVGTIIACLLMALFPSYTMTLFVWMILVFSTLFMVWGTWFKTLRLLADDKVQGTMNGVFYGMCGIGYLLVNSVSLYAYGKFAATDPAAGMKAVFVSFAAVMAVCTLLAVVVLKKVGIVNSQALEEDDGDKVSLIEDMKGVAKYRSVWYFGLTLFCMYSTNIAIQYFTPYFTDVLGMTVVFSGAIAIVRQYGMKIVGSPLGGIFADKIGSISKLIIAAFFVCALMIGIVIVLPPELKTLTVIMVIIMVASLANNLAGGVQYAIPVEAGLPMRYHASAIGFGSAIGFSPDLFQHVLFGYWLDKYGNQGYTYIFVYGVVTAVIGIVILMKFLREKAAGRQSVGQEAA
;
A
#
# COMPACT_ATOMS: atom_id res chain seq x y z
N MET A 1 24.50 -8.63 -32.31
CA MET A 1 23.38 -8.29 -31.44
C MET A 1 23.09 -9.49 -30.53
N ARG A 2 23.56 -9.50 -29.27
CA ARG A 2 23.12 -10.48 -28.31
C ARG A 2 21.72 -10.05 -27.90
N GLU A 3 20.69 -10.84 -28.22
CA GLU A 3 19.38 -10.72 -27.62
C GLU A 3 19.57 -10.84 -26.10
N ASN A 4 19.37 -9.73 -25.39
CA ASN A 4 19.36 -9.71 -23.93
C ASN A 4 18.12 -10.46 -23.42
N LYS A 5 18.13 -11.78 -23.52
CA LYS A 5 17.13 -12.62 -22.84
C LYS A 5 17.42 -12.56 -21.35
N VAL A 6 16.56 -11.89 -20.61
CA VAL A 6 16.56 -11.93 -19.14
C VAL A 6 16.50 -13.41 -18.73
N GLY A 7 17.50 -13.90 -18.01
CA GLY A 7 17.60 -15.31 -17.65
C GLY A 7 16.46 -15.73 -16.70
N VAL A 8 16.04 -16.99 -16.76
CA VAL A 8 14.98 -17.55 -15.89
C VAL A 8 15.26 -17.29 -14.41
N ASN A 9 16.51 -17.29 -13.99
CA ASN A 9 16.92 -17.02 -12.61
C ASN A 9 16.51 -15.61 -12.13
N VAL A 10 16.44 -14.60 -13.02
CA VAL A 10 15.99 -13.24 -12.69
C VAL A 10 14.50 -13.25 -12.36
N TYR A 11 13.67 -13.94 -13.15
CA TYR A 11 12.23 -14.06 -12.85
C TYR A 11 11.97 -14.81 -11.54
N VAL A 12 12.76 -15.85 -11.26
CA VAL A 12 12.70 -16.59 -9.98
C VAL A 12 13.13 -15.69 -8.81
N ALA A 13 14.16 -14.87 -8.99
CA ALA A 13 14.55 -13.86 -8.00
C ALA A 13 13.42 -12.87 -7.75
N LEU A 14 12.79 -12.34 -8.80
CA LEU A 14 11.66 -11.41 -8.71
C LEU A 14 10.46 -12.03 -7.99
N LEU A 15 10.18 -13.33 -8.20
CA LEU A 15 9.11 -14.02 -7.50
C LEU A 15 9.36 -14.06 -5.99
N PHE A 16 10.52 -14.55 -5.55
CA PHE A 16 10.83 -14.63 -4.12
C PHE A 16 10.93 -13.25 -3.48
N LEU A 17 11.55 -12.29 -4.17
CA LEU A 17 11.57 -10.91 -3.72
C LEU A 17 10.16 -10.32 -3.62
N GLY A 18 9.28 -10.60 -4.58
CA GLY A 18 7.88 -10.19 -4.54
C GLY A 18 7.13 -10.76 -3.35
N ILE A 19 7.35 -12.03 -3.01
CA ILE A 19 6.76 -12.65 -1.82
C ILE A 19 7.31 -12.01 -0.53
N VAL A 20 8.63 -11.82 -0.42
CA VAL A 20 9.28 -11.14 0.72
C VAL A 20 8.69 -9.75 0.93
N PHE A 21 8.55 -8.97 -0.14
CA PHE A 21 7.89 -7.66 -0.10
C PHE A 21 6.44 -7.76 0.38
N SER A 22 5.71 -8.76 -0.12
CA SER A 22 4.30 -8.95 0.24
C SER A 22 4.13 -9.27 1.71
N VAL A 23 4.99 -10.10 2.31
CA VAL A 23 4.99 -10.36 3.76
C VAL A 23 5.32 -9.09 4.51
N ALA A 24 6.41 -8.39 4.14
CA ALA A 24 6.87 -7.18 4.81
C ALA A 24 5.76 -6.11 4.93
N TYR A 25 4.90 -5.99 3.90
CA TYR A 25 3.79 -5.03 3.92
C TYR A 25 2.44 -5.63 4.36
N SER A 26 2.25 -6.96 4.36
CA SER A 26 1.03 -7.57 4.92
C SER A 26 1.00 -7.48 6.44
N VAL A 27 2.15 -7.58 7.12
CA VAL A 27 2.20 -7.57 8.60
C VAL A 27 1.75 -6.22 9.19
N PRO A 28 2.25 -5.05 8.77
CA PRO A 28 1.76 -3.77 9.29
C PRO A 28 0.27 -3.53 9.00
N TYR A 29 -0.19 -3.96 7.81
CA TYR A 29 -1.59 -3.81 7.37
C TYR A 29 -2.46 -5.04 7.68
N ILE A 30 -2.06 -5.90 8.62
CA ILE A 30 -2.71 -7.16 8.97
C ILE A 30 -4.21 -7.00 9.28
N LYS A 31 -4.61 -5.87 9.86
CA LYS A 31 -6.00 -5.56 10.19
C LYS A 31 -6.91 -5.43 8.96
N ALA A 32 -6.37 -5.23 7.75
CA ALA A 32 -7.17 -5.18 6.54
C ALA A 32 -7.82 -6.52 6.19
N VAL A 33 -7.25 -7.63 6.68
CA VAL A 33 -7.75 -9.00 6.50
C VAL A 33 -8.22 -9.62 7.82
N PHE A 34 -7.49 -9.38 8.92
CA PHE A 34 -7.68 -10.02 10.22
C PHE A 34 -8.06 -8.99 11.30
N TYR A 35 -9.02 -8.09 11.01
CA TYR A 35 -9.41 -7.01 11.90
C TYR A 35 -9.85 -7.52 13.28
N ASP A 36 -10.86 -8.40 13.29
CA ASP A 36 -11.43 -8.96 14.52
C ASP A 36 -10.43 -9.84 15.26
N GLY A 37 -9.67 -10.65 14.51
CA GLY A 37 -8.60 -11.46 15.10
C GLY A 37 -7.54 -10.63 15.82
N MET A 38 -7.24 -9.41 15.35
CA MET A 38 -6.33 -8.49 16.04
C MET A 38 -6.96 -7.90 17.31
N LEU A 39 -8.25 -7.57 17.30
CA LEU A 39 -8.96 -7.13 18.51
C LEU A 39 -8.98 -8.24 19.56
N GLU A 40 -9.31 -9.48 19.17
CA GLU A 40 -9.35 -10.63 20.06
C GLU A 40 -7.97 -10.96 20.62
N LEU A 41 -6.91 -10.96 19.79
CA LEU A 41 -5.55 -11.24 20.21
C LEU A 41 -5.03 -10.23 21.25
N THR A 42 -5.31 -8.94 21.04
CA THR A 42 -4.73 -7.84 21.83
C THR A 42 -5.64 -7.36 22.93
N GLY A 43 -6.93 -7.67 22.89
CA GLY A 43 -7.94 -7.23 23.87
C GLY A 43 -8.15 -5.71 23.91
N VAL A 44 -7.88 -5.01 22.80
CA VAL A 44 -7.97 -3.53 22.75
C VAL A 44 -9.24 -3.06 22.06
N SER A 45 -9.57 -1.78 22.21
CA SER A 45 -10.66 -1.14 21.48
C SER A 45 -10.25 -0.84 20.03
N ASN A 46 -11.25 -0.58 19.18
CA ASN A 46 -11.04 -0.22 17.77
C ASN A 46 -10.14 1.01 17.59
N ALA A 47 -10.33 2.04 18.45
CA ALA A 47 -9.50 3.24 18.43
C ALA A 47 -8.03 2.93 18.76
N LYS A 48 -7.77 2.08 19.77
CA LYS A 48 -6.42 1.65 20.13
C LYS A 48 -5.78 0.81 19.02
N LEU A 49 -6.53 -0.04 18.32
CA LEU A 49 -6.06 -0.75 17.14
C LEU A 49 -5.69 0.25 16.03
N GLY A 50 -6.42 1.34 15.89
CA GLY A 50 -6.12 2.43 14.95
C GLY A 50 -4.77 3.10 15.19
N VAL A 51 -4.31 3.22 16.45
CA VAL A 51 -3.01 3.83 16.81
C VAL A 51 -1.82 3.12 16.16
N LEU A 52 -1.94 1.82 15.89
CA LEU A 52 -0.89 1.07 15.19
C LEU A 52 -0.60 1.68 13.81
N MET A 53 -1.65 2.08 13.10
CA MET A 53 -1.49 2.72 11.79
C MET A 53 -0.96 4.15 11.92
N THR A 54 -1.26 4.86 13.02
CA THR A 54 -0.64 6.16 13.30
C THR A 54 0.88 6.04 13.44
N ILE A 55 1.36 5.02 14.14
CA ILE A 55 2.81 4.75 14.27
C ILE A 55 3.40 4.44 12.89
N TYR A 56 2.73 3.60 12.11
CA TYR A 56 3.21 3.22 10.79
C TYR A 56 3.17 4.40 9.80
N GLY A 57 2.08 5.17 9.79
CA GLY A 57 1.91 6.37 8.97
C GLY A 57 2.93 7.47 9.28
N LEU A 58 3.36 7.64 10.56
CA LEU A 58 4.50 8.50 10.88
C LEU A 58 5.77 8.04 10.15
N GLY A 59 6.01 6.73 10.12
CA GLY A 59 7.10 6.16 9.33
C GLY A 59 6.97 6.46 7.85
N GLU A 60 5.78 6.32 7.26
CA GLU A 60 5.54 6.59 5.83
C GLU A 60 5.82 8.04 5.44
N VAL A 61 5.39 8.99 6.25
CA VAL A 61 5.65 10.42 6.03
C VAL A 61 7.14 10.76 6.12
N LEU A 62 7.89 10.08 7.00
CA LEU A 62 9.33 10.31 7.21
C LEU A 62 10.22 9.53 6.24
N THR A 63 9.71 8.45 5.64
CA THR A 63 10.48 7.54 4.77
C THR A 63 11.15 8.23 3.59
N PRO A 64 10.52 9.18 2.84
CA PRO A 64 11.18 9.83 1.71
C PRO A 64 12.51 10.52 2.08
N GLY A 65 12.61 11.05 3.31
CA GLY A 65 13.84 11.67 3.80
C GLY A 65 14.89 10.67 4.30
N ILE A 66 14.48 9.73 5.14
CA ILE A 66 15.37 8.81 5.86
C ILE A 66 15.77 7.61 4.99
N GLY A 67 14.82 7.03 4.27
CA GLY A 67 15.04 5.82 3.47
C GLY A 67 16.06 6.01 2.35
N GLY A 68 16.09 7.18 1.70
CA GLY A 68 17.07 7.51 0.69
C GLY A 68 18.51 7.59 1.22
N ILE A 69 18.70 8.06 2.46
CA ILE A 69 20.00 8.14 3.12
C ILE A 69 20.51 6.73 3.48
N LEU A 70 19.62 5.89 4.03
CA LEU A 70 19.96 4.54 4.45
C LEU A 70 20.28 3.64 3.26
N ALA A 71 19.48 3.73 2.17
CA ALA A 71 19.70 2.96 0.95
C ALA A 71 21.08 3.21 0.29
N ARG A 72 21.72 4.36 0.53
CA ARG A 72 23.07 4.68 0.02
C ARG A 72 24.18 4.05 0.84
N LYS A 73 23.99 3.81 2.14
CA LYS A 73 25.02 3.36 3.07
C LYS A 73 25.18 1.84 3.15
N PHE A 74 24.14 1.09 2.82
CA PHE A 74 24.10 -0.35 3.06
C PHE A 74 24.01 -1.17 1.77
N ASN A 75 24.58 -2.37 1.79
CA ASN A 75 24.40 -3.36 0.73
C ASN A 75 22.95 -3.84 0.72
N TYR A 76 22.30 -3.85 -0.45
CA TYR A 76 20.89 -4.18 -0.61
C TYR A 76 20.54 -5.62 -0.18
N ILE A 77 21.44 -6.62 -0.32
CA ILE A 77 21.20 -7.96 0.25
C ILE A 77 21.18 -7.89 1.79
N GLY A 78 22.09 -7.12 2.39
CA GLY A 78 22.09 -6.86 3.82
C GLY A 78 20.81 -6.17 4.28
N ILE A 79 20.29 -5.22 3.50
CA ILE A 79 19.02 -4.52 3.81
C ILE A 79 17.82 -5.47 3.71
N ILE A 80 17.75 -6.29 2.65
CA ILE A 80 16.70 -7.32 2.53
C ILE A 80 16.76 -8.30 3.71
N GLY A 81 17.97 -8.74 4.08
CA GLY A 81 18.19 -9.60 5.23
C GLY A 81 17.75 -8.96 6.54
N PHE A 82 18.16 -7.71 6.79
CA PHE A 82 17.77 -6.95 7.98
C PHE A 82 16.27 -6.74 8.07
N SER A 83 15.64 -6.34 6.97
CA SER A 83 14.19 -6.21 6.89
C SER A 83 13.47 -7.51 7.21
N SER A 84 13.93 -8.60 6.61
CA SER A 84 13.33 -9.93 6.83
C SER A 84 13.48 -10.38 8.28
N VAL A 85 14.66 -10.24 8.86
CA VAL A 85 14.90 -10.58 10.27
C VAL A 85 14.05 -9.72 11.19
N GLY A 86 13.98 -8.41 10.96
CA GLY A 86 13.12 -7.51 11.74
C GLY A 86 11.65 -7.88 11.66
N THR A 87 11.15 -8.22 10.48
CA THR A 87 9.76 -8.66 10.28
C THR A 87 9.50 -10.02 10.94
N ILE A 88 10.43 -10.99 10.85
CA ILE A 88 10.32 -12.28 11.53
C ILE A 88 10.28 -12.09 13.05
N ILE A 89 11.17 -11.27 13.60
CA ILE A 89 11.19 -10.96 15.04
C ILE A 89 9.86 -10.31 15.45
N ALA A 90 9.36 -9.34 14.69
CA ALA A 90 8.08 -8.70 14.92
C ALA A 90 6.93 -9.71 14.99
N CYS A 91 6.87 -10.64 14.02
CA CYS A 91 5.86 -11.69 13.98
C CYS A 91 5.98 -12.65 15.17
N LEU A 92 7.19 -13.09 15.54
CA LEU A 92 7.40 -13.98 16.66
C LEU A 92 7.07 -13.32 18.01
N LEU A 93 7.40 -12.03 18.18
CA LEU A 93 7.01 -11.28 19.38
C LEU A 93 5.49 -11.18 19.52
N MET A 94 4.77 -10.96 18.43
CA MET A 94 3.30 -10.96 18.43
C MET A 94 2.70 -12.34 18.72
N ALA A 95 3.31 -13.41 18.25
CA ALA A 95 2.84 -14.76 18.53
C ALA A 95 3.07 -15.19 19.98
N LEU A 96 4.19 -14.77 20.59
CA LEU A 96 4.60 -15.19 21.92
C LEU A 96 4.07 -14.26 23.01
N PHE A 97 4.03 -12.95 22.78
CA PHE A 97 3.72 -11.92 23.79
C PHE A 97 2.68 -10.91 23.29
N PRO A 98 1.43 -11.33 22.99
CA PRO A 98 0.41 -10.50 22.38
C PRO A 98 -0.22 -9.52 23.38
N SER A 99 0.54 -8.54 23.85
CA SER A 99 0.02 -7.44 24.66
C SER A 99 -0.02 -6.14 23.85
N TYR A 100 -0.88 -5.19 24.25
CA TYR A 100 -0.96 -3.89 23.55
C TYR A 100 0.37 -3.14 23.52
N THR A 101 1.09 -3.11 24.65
CA THR A 101 2.41 -2.47 24.73
C THR A 101 3.42 -3.14 23.78
N MET A 102 3.42 -4.47 23.74
CA MET A 102 4.26 -5.22 22.81
C MET A 102 3.86 -4.93 21.36
N THR A 103 2.57 -4.83 21.07
CA THR A 103 2.08 -4.51 19.74
C THR A 103 2.56 -3.14 19.27
N LEU A 104 2.53 -2.10 20.12
CA LEU A 104 3.09 -0.78 19.80
C LEU A 104 4.58 -0.85 19.49
N PHE A 105 5.33 -1.58 20.31
CA PHE A 105 6.77 -1.80 20.09
C PHE A 105 7.05 -2.54 18.78
N VAL A 106 6.28 -3.57 18.49
CA VAL A 106 6.38 -4.33 17.23
C VAL A 106 6.10 -3.44 16.01
N TRP A 107 5.11 -2.53 16.06
CA TRP A 107 4.85 -1.60 14.96
C TRP A 107 6.00 -0.61 14.75
N MET A 108 6.69 -0.18 15.82
CA MET A 108 7.93 0.59 15.66
C MET A 108 9.03 -0.23 14.97
N ILE A 109 9.23 -1.51 15.34
CA ILE A 109 10.17 -2.40 14.63
C ILE A 109 9.80 -2.49 13.14
N LEU A 110 8.51 -2.63 12.83
CA LEU A 110 8.03 -2.73 11.44
C LEU A 110 8.30 -1.43 10.64
N VAL A 111 8.15 -0.25 11.24
CA VAL A 111 8.53 1.02 10.60
C VAL A 111 9.99 0.97 10.15
N PHE A 112 10.89 0.58 11.03
CA PHE A 112 12.33 0.50 10.70
C PHE A 112 12.61 -0.59 9.66
N SER A 113 12.08 -1.78 9.86
CA SER A 113 12.40 -2.94 9.02
C SER A 113 11.76 -2.89 7.64
N THR A 114 10.57 -2.32 7.50
CA THR A 114 9.83 -2.34 6.22
C THR A 114 9.87 -1.01 5.47
N LEU A 115 9.73 0.13 6.15
CA LEU A 115 9.69 1.43 5.48
C LEU A 115 11.08 2.00 5.24
N PHE A 116 11.83 2.25 6.30
CA PHE A 116 13.11 2.95 6.18
C PHE A 116 14.16 2.16 5.42
N MET A 117 14.18 0.83 5.55
CA MET A 117 15.17 -0.02 4.91
C MET A 117 14.74 -0.48 3.52
N VAL A 118 13.47 -0.87 3.32
CA VAL A 118 13.05 -1.58 2.10
C VAL A 118 12.69 -0.63 0.98
N TRP A 119 11.94 0.44 1.25
CA TRP A 119 11.33 1.25 0.20
C TRP A 119 12.34 1.82 -0.81
N GLY A 120 13.42 2.45 -0.32
CA GLY A 120 14.45 3.00 -1.20
C GLY A 120 15.33 1.94 -1.87
N THR A 121 15.61 0.84 -1.16
CA THR A 121 16.50 -0.23 -1.63
C THR A 121 15.86 -1.10 -2.69
N TRP A 122 14.54 -1.21 -2.65
CA TRP A 122 13.78 -2.07 -3.56
C TRP A 122 13.94 -1.66 -5.01
N PHE A 123 13.75 -0.38 -5.30
CA PHE A 123 13.93 0.17 -6.64
C PHE A 123 15.39 0.03 -7.13
N LYS A 124 16.35 0.14 -6.22
CA LYS A 124 17.76 -0.06 -6.52
C LYS A 124 18.07 -1.51 -6.88
N THR A 125 17.51 -2.47 -6.15
CA THR A 125 17.65 -3.90 -6.46
C THR A 125 17.06 -4.23 -7.84
N LEU A 126 15.91 -3.65 -8.19
CA LEU A 126 15.30 -3.85 -9.51
C LEU A 126 16.15 -3.29 -10.65
N ARG A 127 16.81 -2.13 -10.45
CA ARG A 127 17.76 -1.56 -11.43
C ARG A 127 18.94 -2.47 -11.69
N LEU A 128 19.42 -3.21 -10.69
CA LEU A 128 20.54 -4.12 -10.83
C LEU A 128 20.17 -5.45 -11.52
N LEU A 129 18.90 -5.79 -11.55
CA LEU A 129 18.40 -7.05 -12.14
C LEU A 129 18.22 -6.98 -13.66
N ALA A 130 18.16 -5.78 -14.26
CA ALA A 130 17.90 -5.63 -15.69
C ALA A 130 18.48 -4.33 -16.27
N ASP A 131 18.78 -4.35 -17.56
CA ASP A 131 19.22 -3.18 -18.31
C ASP A 131 18.14 -2.09 -18.38
N ASP A 132 18.55 -0.82 -18.53
CA ASP A 132 17.66 0.34 -18.58
C ASP A 132 16.53 0.22 -19.62
N LYS A 133 16.78 -0.46 -20.74
CA LYS A 133 15.81 -0.65 -21.82
C LYS A 133 14.59 -1.51 -21.44
N VAL A 134 14.72 -2.34 -20.40
CA VAL A 134 13.67 -3.28 -19.95
C VAL A 134 13.20 -3.01 -18.51
N GLN A 135 13.69 -1.92 -17.89
CA GLN A 135 13.36 -1.55 -16.51
C GLN A 135 11.84 -1.41 -16.26
N GLY A 136 11.12 -0.79 -17.21
CA GLY A 136 9.66 -0.67 -17.11
C GLY A 136 8.96 -2.03 -17.04
N THR A 137 9.38 -2.96 -17.90
CA THR A 137 8.86 -4.33 -17.91
C THR A 137 9.20 -5.07 -16.61
N MET A 138 10.44 -4.93 -16.12
CA MET A 138 10.89 -5.58 -14.89
C MET A 138 10.14 -5.06 -13.65
N ASN A 139 9.89 -3.75 -13.58
CA ASN A 139 9.04 -3.18 -12.54
C ASN A 139 7.61 -3.75 -12.61
N GLY A 140 7.03 -3.81 -13.79
CA GLY A 140 5.70 -4.41 -13.99
C GLY A 140 5.63 -5.88 -13.57
N VAL A 141 6.62 -6.69 -13.97
CA VAL A 141 6.73 -8.10 -13.57
C VAL A 141 6.88 -8.22 -12.05
N PHE A 142 7.73 -7.40 -11.44
CA PHE A 142 7.92 -7.39 -9.99
C PHE A 142 6.62 -7.08 -9.24
N TYR A 143 5.89 -6.03 -9.62
CA TYR A 143 4.60 -5.71 -8.98
C TYR A 143 3.55 -6.80 -9.21
N GLY A 144 3.58 -7.48 -10.36
CA GLY A 144 2.78 -8.69 -10.61
C GLY A 144 3.13 -9.82 -9.63
N MET A 145 4.43 -10.08 -9.41
CA MET A 145 4.90 -11.08 -8.45
C MET A 145 4.55 -10.70 -7.00
N CYS A 146 4.58 -9.40 -6.65
CA CYS A 146 4.06 -8.92 -5.37
C CYS A 146 2.56 -9.21 -5.22
N GLY A 147 1.75 -8.98 -6.28
CA GLY A 147 0.33 -9.31 -6.27
C GLY A 147 0.06 -10.78 -5.97
N ILE A 148 0.78 -11.67 -6.66
CA ILE A 148 0.75 -13.12 -6.42
C ILE A 148 1.19 -13.42 -4.98
N GLY A 149 2.27 -12.79 -4.52
CA GLY A 149 2.79 -12.93 -3.17
C GLY A 149 1.76 -12.56 -2.10
N TYR A 150 1.08 -11.42 -2.25
CA TYR A 150 0.01 -11.00 -1.34
C TYR A 150 -1.14 -12.00 -1.28
N LEU A 151 -1.60 -12.52 -2.43
CA LEU A 151 -2.65 -13.53 -2.46
C LEU A 151 -2.22 -14.81 -1.74
N LEU A 152 -1.04 -15.33 -2.08
CA LEU A 152 -0.53 -16.59 -1.50
C LEU A 152 -0.33 -16.46 0.00
N VAL A 153 0.39 -15.44 0.44
CA VAL A 153 0.76 -15.27 1.86
C VAL A 153 -0.48 -15.07 2.72
N ASN A 154 -1.41 -14.20 2.32
CA ASN A 154 -2.62 -13.96 3.08
C ASN A 154 -3.58 -15.15 3.05
N SER A 155 -3.66 -15.91 1.93
CA SER A 155 -4.47 -17.12 1.85
C SER A 155 -3.91 -18.24 2.74
N VAL A 156 -2.58 -18.45 2.76
CA VAL A 156 -1.94 -19.41 3.67
C VAL A 156 -2.19 -19.01 5.12
N SER A 157 -2.04 -17.74 5.45
CA SER A 157 -2.28 -17.22 6.80
C SER A 157 -3.74 -17.33 7.21
N LEU A 158 -4.69 -17.10 6.29
CA LEU A 158 -6.12 -17.26 6.54
C LEU A 158 -6.50 -18.73 6.77
N TYR A 159 -5.90 -19.65 6.02
CA TYR A 159 -6.05 -21.10 6.25
C TYR A 159 -5.53 -21.49 7.64
N ALA A 160 -4.35 -21.00 8.01
CA ALA A 160 -3.79 -21.22 9.35
C ALA A 160 -4.70 -20.65 10.44
N TYR A 161 -5.20 -19.42 10.26
CA TYR A 161 -6.20 -18.83 11.16
C TYR A 161 -7.40 -19.74 11.34
N GLY A 162 -8.07 -20.12 10.25
CA GLY A 162 -9.29 -20.93 10.30
C GLY A 162 -9.09 -22.30 10.99
N LYS A 163 -7.91 -22.91 10.83
CA LYS A 163 -7.59 -24.19 11.47
C LYS A 163 -7.45 -24.08 12.99
N PHE A 164 -6.86 -23.02 13.50
CA PHE A 164 -6.56 -22.87 14.94
C PHE A 164 -7.61 -22.01 15.66
N ALA A 165 -8.28 -21.09 14.99
CA ALA A 165 -9.31 -20.24 15.57
C ALA A 165 -10.61 -21.00 15.96
N ALA A 166 -10.81 -22.22 15.44
CA ALA A 166 -11.95 -23.07 15.78
C ALA A 166 -12.00 -23.42 17.29
N THR A 167 -10.86 -23.47 17.96
CA THR A 167 -10.74 -23.76 19.40
C THR A 167 -10.44 -22.52 20.23
N ASP A 168 -9.65 -21.60 19.69
CA ASP A 168 -9.24 -20.35 20.33
C ASP A 168 -8.90 -19.30 19.26
N PRO A 169 -9.69 -18.22 19.12
CA PRO A 169 -9.42 -17.16 18.16
C PRO A 169 -8.03 -16.54 18.31
N ALA A 170 -7.53 -16.40 19.54
CA ALA A 170 -6.18 -15.90 19.77
C ALA A 170 -5.11 -16.86 19.24
N ALA A 171 -5.32 -18.19 19.35
CA ALA A 171 -4.43 -19.18 18.74
C ALA A 171 -4.46 -19.08 17.21
N GLY A 172 -5.60 -18.78 16.60
CA GLY A 172 -5.73 -18.50 15.18
C GLY A 172 -4.82 -17.34 14.76
N MET A 173 -4.86 -16.21 15.47
CA MET A 173 -4.00 -15.07 15.16
C MET A 173 -2.51 -15.34 15.41
N LYS A 174 -2.15 -16.07 16.46
CA LYS A 174 -0.76 -16.52 16.65
C LYS A 174 -0.26 -17.36 15.47
N ALA A 175 -1.11 -18.27 14.94
CA ALA A 175 -0.79 -19.05 13.76
C ALA A 175 -0.60 -18.18 12.50
N VAL A 176 -1.35 -17.08 12.34
CA VAL A 176 -1.15 -16.09 11.28
C VAL A 176 0.26 -15.50 11.37
N PHE A 177 0.67 -15.01 12.54
CA PHE A 177 2.00 -14.41 12.71
C PHE A 177 3.12 -15.44 12.48
N VAL A 178 2.97 -16.66 12.98
CA VAL A 178 3.93 -17.74 12.73
C VAL A 178 4.01 -18.08 11.25
N SER A 179 2.88 -18.11 10.53
CA SER A 179 2.87 -18.37 9.08
C SER A 179 3.58 -17.27 8.29
N PHE A 180 3.38 -15.99 8.65
CA PHE A 180 4.13 -14.88 8.05
C PHE A 180 5.63 -14.99 8.31
N ALA A 181 6.03 -15.30 9.55
CA ALA A 181 7.44 -15.49 9.90
C ALA A 181 8.08 -16.65 9.10
N ALA A 182 7.39 -17.79 8.98
CA ALA A 182 7.86 -18.94 8.25
C ALA A 182 8.01 -18.66 6.74
N VAL A 183 6.99 -18.07 6.11
CA VAL A 183 7.05 -17.70 4.68
C VAL A 183 8.16 -16.68 4.44
N MET A 184 8.29 -15.66 5.32
CA MET A 184 9.36 -14.67 5.24
C MET A 184 10.74 -15.31 5.28
N ALA A 185 10.98 -16.20 6.25
CA ALA A 185 12.27 -16.88 6.42
C ALA A 185 12.63 -17.72 5.19
N VAL A 186 11.70 -18.58 4.74
CA VAL A 186 11.94 -19.47 3.58
C VAL A 186 12.16 -18.66 2.31
N CYS A 187 11.28 -17.69 2.01
CA CYS A 187 11.38 -16.92 0.77
C CYS A 187 12.60 -15.99 0.76
N THR A 188 13.01 -15.45 1.91
CA THR A 188 14.25 -14.67 2.00
C THR A 188 15.49 -15.51 1.73
N LEU A 189 15.57 -16.71 2.31
CA LEU A 189 16.68 -17.64 2.04
C LEU A 189 16.76 -17.98 0.54
N LEU A 190 15.62 -18.32 -0.06
CA LEU A 190 15.54 -18.63 -1.50
C LEU A 190 15.90 -17.42 -2.36
N ALA A 191 15.41 -16.21 -2.03
CA ALA A 191 15.74 -14.98 -2.72
C ALA A 191 17.25 -14.72 -2.68
N VAL A 192 17.89 -14.82 -1.50
CA VAL A 192 19.35 -14.62 -1.35
C VAL A 192 20.14 -15.66 -2.16
N VAL A 193 19.74 -16.93 -2.13
CA VAL A 193 20.41 -17.98 -2.92
C VAL A 193 20.31 -17.70 -4.43
N VAL A 194 19.15 -17.29 -4.92
CA VAL A 194 18.96 -16.99 -6.34
C VAL A 194 19.70 -15.71 -6.74
N LEU A 195 19.65 -14.65 -5.92
CA LEU A 195 20.41 -13.42 -6.16
C LEU A 195 21.91 -13.66 -6.25
N LYS A 196 22.44 -14.54 -5.39
CA LYS A 196 23.86 -14.97 -5.48
C LYS A 196 24.17 -15.67 -6.80
N LYS A 197 23.28 -16.54 -7.29
CA LYS A 197 23.45 -17.22 -8.59
C LYS A 197 23.38 -16.26 -9.78
N VAL A 198 22.62 -15.18 -9.69
CA VAL A 198 22.52 -14.13 -10.72
C VAL A 198 23.76 -13.22 -10.72
N GLY A 199 24.68 -13.35 -9.73
CA GLY A 199 25.92 -12.58 -9.69
C GLY A 199 25.79 -11.16 -9.11
N ILE A 200 24.66 -10.84 -8.51
CA ILE A 200 24.36 -9.49 -7.96
C ILE A 200 25.08 -9.23 -6.62
N VAL A 201 25.71 -10.24 -6.04
CA VAL A 201 26.31 -10.19 -4.68
C VAL A 201 27.44 -9.16 -4.53
N ASN A 202 28.15 -8.84 -5.61
CA ASN A 202 29.37 -8.02 -5.57
C ASN A 202 29.26 -6.68 -6.27
N SER A 203 28.09 -6.30 -6.80
CA SER A 203 27.94 -4.95 -7.32
C SER A 203 27.98 -4.01 -6.10
N GLN A 204 29.13 -3.36 -5.93
CA GLN A 204 29.27 -2.18 -5.07
C GLN A 204 28.10 -1.25 -5.38
N ALA A 205 27.65 -0.52 -4.36
CA ALA A 205 26.68 0.53 -4.55
C ALA A 205 26.97 1.18 -5.91
N LEU A 206 25.97 1.23 -6.81
CA LEU A 206 26.10 2.05 -7.99
C LEU A 206 26.63 3.36 -7.48
N GLU A 207 27.87 3.72 -7.86
CA GLU A 207 28.34 5.08 -7.77
C GLU A 207 27.29 5.87 -8.55
N GLU A 208 26.28 6.36 -7.87
CA GLU A 208 25.44 7.40 -8.43
C GLU A 208 26.44 8.50 -8.71
N ASP A 209 26.59 8.79 -9.99
CA ASP A 209 27.28 9.95 -10.50
C ASP A 209 26.94 11.11 -9.55
N ASP A 210 27.97 11.64 -8.91
CA ASP A 210 27.89 12.69 -7.86
C ASP A 210 27.49 14.04 -8.50
N GLY A 211 26.75 13.94 -9.61
CA GLY A 211 26.12 15.03 -10.33
C GLY A 211 25.04 15.63 -9.44
N ASP A 212 25.37 16.79 -8.90
CA ASP A 212 24.56 17.69 -8.10
C ASP A 212 24.07 17.13 -6.76
N LYS A 213 24.85 17.38 -5.72
CA LYS A 213 24.45 17.37 -4.30
C LYS A 213 23.39 18.45 -4.01
N VAL A 214 22.31 18.47 -4.78
CA VAL A 214 21.16 19.31 -4.41
C VAL A 214 20.57 18.70 -3.15
N SER A 215 20.53 19.49 -2.09
CA SER A 215 19.95 19.06 -0.82
C SER A 215 18.52 18.59 -1.07
N LEU A 216 18.18 17.34 -0.66
CA LEU A 216 16.79 16.81 -0.74
C LEU A 216 15.77 17.83 -0.20
N ILE A 217 16.17 18.64 0.77
CA ILE A 217 15.36 19.71 1.37
C ILE A 217 15.13 20.86 0.36
N GLU A 218 16.15 21.20 -0.44
CA GLU A 218 16.03 22.26 -1.46
C GLU A 218 15.16 21.81 -2.61
N ASP A 219 15.29 20.54 -3.04
CA ASP A 219 14.39 19.96 -4.04
C ASP A 219 12.95 19.88 -3.54
N MET A 220 12.73 19.47 -2.29
CA MET A 220 11.39 19.48 -1.68
C MET A 220 10.80 20.87 -1.58
N LYS A 221 11.60 21.87 -1.23
CA LYS A 221 11.18 23.30 -1.27
C LYS A 221 10.90 23.77 -2.69
N GLY A 222 11.69 23.30 -3.66
CA GLY A 222 11.50 23.59 -5.09
C GLY A 222 10.17 23.06 -5.60
N VAL A 223 9.86 21.79 -5.35
CA VAL A 223 8.62 21.15 -5.83
C VAL A 223 7.37 21.67 -5.13
N ALA A 224 7.47 22.11 -3.86
CA ALA A 224 6.36 22.69 -3.13
C ALA A 224 5.82 24.00 -3.76
N LYS A 225 6.60 24.67 -4.63
CA LYS A 225 6.17 25.84 -5.38
C LYS A 225 5.21 25.52 -6.52
N TYR A 226 5.20 24.26 -7.01
CA TYR A 226 4.34 23.84 -8.11
C TYR A 226 2.95 23.44 -7.59
N ARG A 227 1.92 24.13 -8.03
CA ARG A 227 0.51 23.82 -7.68
C ARG A 227 0.12 22.38 -8.06
N SER A 228 0.66 21.87 -9.16
CA SER A 228 0.41 20.51 -9.62
C SER A 228 0.82 19.44 -8.60
N VAL A 229 1.86 19.69 -7.82
CA VAL A 229 2.34 18.78 -6.77
C VAL A 229 1.35 18.72 -5.60
N TRP A 230 0.71 19.83 -5.26
CA TRP A 230 -0.36 19.88 -4.25
C TRP A 230 -1.61 19.16 -4.75
N TYR A 231 -2.02 19.37 -6.02
CA TYR A 231 -3.13 18.61 -6.61
C TYR A 231 -2.86 17.11 -6.59
N PHE A 232 -1.64 16.70 -6.91
CA PHE A 232 -1.21 15.31 -6.83
C PHE A 232 -1.31 14.77 -5.39
N GLY A 233 -0.68 15.44 -4.42
CA GLY A 233 -0.69 14.99 -3.01
C GLY A 233 -2.10 14.92 -2.43
N LEU A 234 -2.95 15.94 -2.68
CA LEU A 234 -4.34 15.95 -2.23
C LEU A 234 -5.21 14.88 -2.92
N THR A 235 -4.93 14.59 -4.20
CA THR A 235 -5.61 13.47 -4.90
C THR A 235 -5.22 12.14 -4.27
N LEU A 236 -3.94 11.92 -3.99
CA LEU A 236 -3.47 10.72 -3.28
C LEU A 236 -4.12 10.61 -1.89
N PHE A 237 -4.20 11.72 -1.15
CA PHE A 237 -4.89 11.78 0.15
C PHE A 237 -6.33 11.28 0.04
N CYS A 238 -7.09 11.80 -0.93
CA CYS A 238 -8.48 11.41 -1.13
C CYS A 238 -8.60 9.93 -1.56
N MET A 239 -7.72 9.46 -2.46
CA MET A 239 -7.71 8.06 -2.89
C MET A 239 -7.40 7.12 -1.74
N TYR A 240 -6.39 7.45 -0.96
CA TYR A 240 -5.96 6.64 0.17
C TYR A 240 -7.01 6.63 1.29
N SER A 241 -7.60 7.80 1.60
CA SER A 241 -8.72 7.94 2.53
C SER A 241 -9.94 7.09 2.13
N THR A 242 -10.30 7.12 0.85
CA THR A 242 -11.40 6.30 0.30
C THR A 242 -11.06 4.80 0.40
N ASN A 243 -9.80 4.42 0.11
CA ASN A 243 -9.34 3.05 0.23
C ASN A 243 -9.39 2.54 1.68
N ILE A 244 -9.00 3.38 2.65
CA ILE A 244 -9.10 3.05 4.08
C ILE A 244 -10.57 2.80 4.45
N ALA A 245 -11.51 3.65 4.02
CA ALA A 245 -12.94 3.43 4.28
C ALA A 245 -13.43 2.09 3.68
N ILE A 246 -12.97 1.74 2.47
CA ILE A 246 -13.26 0.46 1.84
C ILE A 246 -12.69 -0.73 2.66
N GLN A 247 -11.55 -0.58 3.34
CA GLN A 247 -11.00 -1.65 4.19
C GLN A 247 -11.92 -2.02 5.36
N TYR A 248 -12.69 -1.07 5.89
CA TYR A 248 -13.62 -1.31 7.00
C TYR A 248 -14.85 -2.14 6.62
N PHE A 249 -15.01 -2.51 5.34
CA PHE A 249 -15.95 -3.57 4.98
C PHE A 249 -15.54 -4.94 5.55
N THR A 250 -14.28 -5.15 5.90
CA THR A 250 -13.84 -6.40 6.54
C THR A 250 -14.56 -6.61 7.89
N PRO A 251 -14.43 -5.71 8.90
CA PRO A 251 -15.19 -5.86 10.14
C PRO A 251 -16.69 -5.60 9.96
N TYR A 252 -17.14 -4.85 8.95
CA TYR A 252 -18.57 -4.70 8.65
C TYR A 252 -19.24 -6.04 8.32
N PHE A 253 -18.55 -6.94 7.60
CA PHE A 253 -19.08 -8.27 7.31
C PHE A 253 -19.25 -9.13 8.56
N THR A 254 -18.36 -9.00 9.54
CA THR A 254 -18.45 -9.74 10.81
C THR A 254 -19.48 -9.11 11.75
N ASP A 255 -19.33 -7.82 12.04
CA ASP A 255 -20.11 -7.13 13.07
C ASP A 255 -21.57 -6.88 12.66
N VAL A 256 -21.81 -6.57 11.39
CA VAL A 256 -23.13 -6.15 10.92
C VAL A 256 -23.86 -7.28 10.21
N LEU A 257 -23.16 -8.06 9.39
CA LEU A 257 -23.76 -9.14 8.61
C LEU A 257 -23.59 -10.53 9.25
N GLY A 258 -22.89 -10.62 10.40
CA GLY A 258 -22.71 -11.85 11.15
C GLY A 258 -21.88 -12.92 10.46
N MET A 259 -21.00 -12.51 9.52
CA MET A 259 -20.13 -13.44 8.80
C MET A 259 -18.96 -13.89 9.69
N THR A 260 -18.41 -15.07 9.37
CA THR A 260 -17.19 -15.52 10.06
C THR A 260 -15.98 -14.70 9.65
N VAL A 261 -14.99 -14.58 10.55
CA VAL A 261 -13.71 -13.89 10.25
C VAL A 261 -13.01 -14.51 9.03
N VAL A 262 -13.11 -15.84 8.87
CA VAL A 262 -12.53 -16.53 7.70
C VAL A 262 -13.21 -16.09 6.40
N PHE A 263 -14.53 -16.00 6.38
CA PHE A 263 -15.28 -15.53 5.21
C PHE A 263 -14.95 -14.08 4.90
N SER A 264 -15.01 -13.21 5.91
CA SER A 264 -14.67 -11.79 5.78
C SER A 264 -13.24 -11.59 5.28
N GLY A 265 -12.29 -12.32 5.85
CA GLY A 265 -10.89 -12.32 5.43
C GLY A 265 -10.68 -12.78 3.99
N ALA A 266 -11.39 -13.84 3.54
CA ALA A 266 -11.32 -14.30 2.16
C ALA A 266 -11.80 -13.23 1.18
N ILE A 267 -12.92 -12.56 1.49
CA ILE A 267 -13.43 -11.43 0.70
C ILE A 267 -12.43 -10.27 0.71
N ALA A 268 -11.83 -9.96 1.86
CA ALA A 268 -10.81 -8.92 1.97
C ALA A 268 -9.59 -9.19 1.10
N ILE A 269 -9.09 -10.43 1.05
CA ILE A 269 -7.96 -10.85 0.21
C ILE A 269 -8.28 -10.64 -1.27
N VAL A 270 -9.44 -11.12 -1.74
CA VAL A 270 -9.84 -10.93 -3.15
C VAL A 270 -10.03 -9.46 -3.47
N ARG A 271 -10.71 -8.71 -2.60
CA ARG A 271 -10.99 -7.29 -2.74
C ARG A 271 -9.71 -6.45 -2.80
N GLN A 272 -8.77 -6.69 -1.90
CA GLN A 272 -7.58 -5.85 -1.78
C GLN A 272 -6.48 -6.24 -2.76
N TYR A 273 -6.21 -7.52 -2.88
CA TYR A 273 -5.08 -8.02 -3.66
C TYR A 273 -5.50 -8.56 -5.03
N GLY A 274 -6.60 -9.29 -5.11
CA GLY A 274 -7.14 -9.77 -6.38
C GLY A 274 -7.54 -8.64 -7.31
N MET A 275 -8.28 -7.64 -6.80
CA MET A 275 -8.68 -6.48 -7.60
C MET A 275 -7.48 -5.60 -8.01
N LYS A 276 -6.40 -5.59 -7.22
CA LYS A 276 -5.17 -4.87 -7.57
C LYS A 276 -4.44 -5.49 -8.77
N ILE A 277 -4.36 -6.83 -8.83
CA ILE A 277 -3.71 -7.54 -9.95
C ILE A 277 -4.41 -7.22 -11.28
N VAL A 278 -5.73 -7.12 -11.27
CA VAL A 278 -6.52 -6.84 -12.46
C VAL A 278 -6.64 -5.32 -12.70
N GLY A 279 -6.95 -4.57 -11.66
CA GLY A 279 -7.27 -3.14 -11.74
C GLY A 279 -6.07 -2.28 -12.14
N SER A 280 -4.90 -2.51 -11.54
CA SER A 280 -3.75 -1.63 -11.80
C SER A 280 -3.28 -1.67 -13.28
N PRO A 281 -3.14 -2.82 -13.95
CA PRO A 281 -2.82 -2.86 -15.38
C PRO A 281 -3.92 -2.26 -16.26
N LEU A 282 -5.19 -2.59 -15.96
CA LEU A 282 -6.32 -2.02 -16.70
C LEU A 282 -6.41 -0.50 -16.54
N GLY A 283 -5.99 0.04 -15.40
CA GLY A 283 -5.91 1.48 -15.16
C GLY A 283 -5.03 2.19 -16.18
N GLY A 284 -3.84 1.65 -16.46
CA GLY A 284 -2.95 2.15 -17.52
C GLY A 284 -3.62 2.15 -18.89
N ILE A 285 -4.18 1.00 -19.28
CA ILE A 285 -4.85 0.84 -20.58
C ILE A 285 -6.03 1.82 -20.74
N PHE A 286 -6.84 2.00 -19.71
CA PHE A 286 -7.96 2.93 -19.77
C PHE A 286 -7.50 4.39 -19.75
N ALA A 287 -6.45 4.74 -18.99
CA ALA A 287 -5.90 6.08 -19.00
C ALA A 287 -5.39 6.46 -20.39
N ASP A 288 -4.70 5.54 -21.07
CA ASP A 288 -4.20 5.74 -22.43
C ASP A 288 -5.37 5.93 -23.42
N LYS A 289 -6.42 5.10 -23.34
CA LYS A 289 -7.60 5.23 -24.19
C LYS A 289 -8.38 6.52 -23.97
N ILE A 290 -8.49 6.98 -22.72
CA ILE A 290 -9.17 8.24 -22.35
C ILE A 290 -8.30 9.46 -22.70
N GLY A 291 -6.97 9.25 -22.82
CA GLY A 291 -5.99 10.31 -23.05
C GLY A 291 -5.81 11.25 -21.83
N SER A 292 -6.20 10.82 -20.62
CA SER A 292 -6.04 11.60 -19.39
C SER A 292 -6.14 10.71 -18.15
N ILE A 293 -5.10 10.75 -17.35
CA ILE A 293 -5.00 10.06 -16.06
C ILE A 293 -6.03 10.63 -15.07
N SER A 294 -6.11 11.96 -15.01
CA SER A 294 -7.02 12.66 -14.10
C SER A 294 -8.49 12.36 -14.38
N LYS A 295 -8.90 12.24 -15.67
CA LYS A 295 -10.28 11.87 -16.02
C LYS A 295 -10.61 10.44 -15.59
N LEU A 296 -9.67 9.50 -15.73
CA LEU A 296 -9.85 8.13 -15.24
C LEU A 296 -10.04 8.11 -13.72
N ILE A 297 -9.20 8.85 -12.97
CA ILE A 297 -9.30 8.92 -11.51
C ILE A 297 -10.62 9.56 -11.07
N ILE A 298 -11.10 10.60 -11.76
CA ILE A 298 -12.44 11.18 -11.50
C ILE A 298 -13.53 10.13 -11.68
N ALA A 299 -13.49 9.36 -12.77
CA ALA A 299 -14.46 8.28 -13.00
C ALA A 299 -14.38 7.21 -11.90
N ALA A 300 -13.17 6.83 -11.47
CA ALA A 300 -12.97 5.88 -10.38
C ALA A 300 -13.53 6.40 -9.04
N PHE A 301 -13.28 7.66 -8.70
CA PHE A 301 -13.88 8.29 -7.51
C PHE A 301 -15.40 8.31 -7.57
N PHE A 302 -15.97 8.63 -8.73
CA PHE A 302 -17.43 8.62 -8.92
C PHE A 302 -18.00 7.22 -8.67
N VAL A 303 -17.38 6.19 -9.24
CA VAL A 303 -17.79 4.79 -9.02
C VAL A 303 -17.66 4.42 -7.54
N CYS A 304 -16.53 4.76 -6.88
CA CYS A 304 -16.36 4.49 -5.44
C CYS A 304 -17.45 5.18 -4.60
N ALA A 305 -17.69 6.48 -4.83
CA ALA A 305 -18.71 7.24 -4.10
C ALA A 305 -20.12 6.66 -4.32
N LEU A 306 -20.45 6.30 -5.57
CA LEU A 306 -21.74 5.69 -5.91
C LEU A 306 -21.91 4.32 -5.22
N MET A 307 -20.92 3.44 -5.34
CA MET A 307 -20.98 2.09 -4.79
C MET A 307 -21.04 2.11 -3.25
N ILE A 308 -20.20 2.90 -2.58
CA ILE A 308 -20.25 3.05 -1.12
C ILE A 308 -21.58 3.70 -0.70
N GLY A 309 -22.04 4.71 -1.44
CA GLY A 309 -23.33 5.38 -1.19
C GLY A 309 -24.52 4.43 -1.27
N ILE A 310 -24.52 3.49 -2.23
CA ILE A 310 -25.57 2.47 -2.32
C ILE A 310 -25.55 1.57 -1.07
N VAL A 311 -24.39 1.16 -0.57
CA VAL A 311 -24.32 0.31 0.63
C VAL A 311 -24.87 1.02 1.87
N ILE A 312 -24.71 2.34 1.99
CA ILE A 312 -25.24 3.11 3.12
C ILE A 312 -26.78 3.03 3.20
N VAL A 313 -27.46 2.96 2.05
CA VAL A 313 -28.94 2.93 1.98
C VAL A 313 -29.52 1.51 1.89
N LEU A 314 -28.69 0.51 1.61
CA LEU A 314 -29.14 -0.89 1.57
C LEU A 314 -29.35 -1.42 2.99
N PRO A 315 -30.46 -2.15 3.25
CA PRO A 315 -30.64 -2.82 4.53
C PRO A 315 -29.54 -3.90 4.71
N PRO A 316 -28.89 -3.94 5.87
CA PRO A 316 -27.81 -4.89 6.14
C PRO A 316 -28.35 -6.27 6.52
N GLU A 317 -28.92 -6.98 5.57
CA GLU A 317 -29.51 -8.30 5.75
C GLU A 317 -28.74 -9.36 4.96
N LEU A 318 -28.87 -10.63 5.34
CA LEU A 318 -28.28 -11.75 4.60
C LEU A 318 -28.75 -11.83 3.14
N LYS A 319 -29.98 -11.35 2.85
CA LYS A 319 -30.53 -11.28 1.49
C LYS A 319 -29.74 -10.31 0.59
N THR A 320 -29.16 -9.26 1.16
CA THR A 320 -28.39 -8.24 0.44
C THR A 320 -26.89 -8.54 0.40
N LEU A 321 -26.43 -9.58 1.11
CA LEU A 321 -25.00 -9.93 1.21
C LEU A 321 -24.31 -10.02 -0.16
N THR A 322 -24.88 -10.79 -1.10
CA THR A 322 -24.30 -10.95 -2.44
C THR A 322 -24.21 -9.62 -3.19
N VAL A 323 -25.24 -8.78 -3.07
CA VAL A 323 -25.28 -7.46 -3.71
C VAL A 323 -24.19 -6.56 -3.10
N ILE A 324 -24.08 -6.52 -1.78
CA ILE A 324 -23.04 -5.76 -1.08
C ILE A 324 -21.64 -6.24 -1.50
N MET A 325 -21.43 -7.55 -1.58
CA MET A 325 -20.15 -8.11 -2.04
C MET A 325 -19.78 -7.65 -3.45
N VAL A 326 -20.71 -7.72 -4.40
CA VAL A 326 -20.49 -7.26 -5.78
C VAL A 326 -20.17 -5.76 -5.80
N ILE A 327 -20.95 -4.94 -5.10
CA ILE A 327 -20.77 -3.50 -5.01
C ILE A 327 -19.37 -3.15 -4.49
N ILE A 328 -18.92 -3.83 -3.43
CA ILE A 328 -17.61 -3.59 -2.83
C ILE A 328 -16.48 -4.03 -3.77
N MET A 329 -16.66 -5.14 -4.50
CA MET A 329 -15.67 -5.56 -5.52
C MET A 329 -15.56 -4.54 -6.64
N VAL A 330 -16.66 -3.96 -7.10
CA VAL A 330 -16.67 -2.89 -8.12
C VAL A 330 -15.99 -1.62 -7.57
N ALA A 331 -16.28 -1.20 -6.35
CA ALA A 331 -15.62 -0.06 -5.72
C ALA A 331 -14.10 -0.29 -5.58
N SER A 332 -13.71 -1.49 -5.15
CA SER A 332 -12.30 -1.85 -5.01
C SER A 332 -11.57 -1.93 -6.35
N LEU A 333 -12.22 -2.46 -7.39
CA LEU A 333 -11.67 -2.45 -8.74
C LEU A 333 -11.45 -1.02 -9.24
N ALA A 334 -12.45 -0.13 -9.08
CA ALA A 334 -12.34 1.27 -9.47
C ALA A 334 -11.19 1.98 -8.73
N ASN A 335 -11.06 1.77 -7.42
CA ASN A 335 -9.96 2.33 -6.63
C ASN A 335 -8.59 1.81 -7.10
N ASN A 336 -8.48 0.53 -7.46
CA ASN A 336 -7.24 -0.05 -7.97
C ASN A 336 -6.92 0.35 -9.42
N LEU A 337 -7.92 0.63 -10.26
CA LEU A 337 -7.72 1.26 -11.58
C LEU A 337 -7.00 2.62 -11.41
N ALA A 338 -7.51 3.47 -10.52
CA ALA A 338 -6.90 4.76 -10.20
C ALA A 338 -5.50 4.58 -9.56
N GLY A 339 -5.36 3.62 -8.65
CA GLY A 339 -4.10 3.29 -7.98
C GLY A 339 -2.96 2.90 -8.94
N GLY A 340 -3.29 2.27 -10.07
CA GLY A 340 -2.31 1.89 -11.09
C GLY A 340 -1.65 3.07 -11.81
N VAL A 341 -2.31 4.22 -11.84
CA VAL A 341 -1.87 5.39 -12.62
C VAL A 341 -1.61 6.65 -11.79
N GLN A 342 -1.89 6.63 -10.50
CA GLN A 342 -1.87 7.80 -9.63
C GLN A 342 -0.54 8.58 -9.66
N TYR A 343 0.60 7.87 -9.73
CA TYR A 343 1.93 8.49 -9.74
C TYR A 343 2.31 9.14 -11.07
N ALA A 344 1.47 9.02 -12.09
CA ALA A 344 1.67 9.70 -13.37
C ALA A 344 0.94 11.06 -13.47
N ILE A 345 0.24 11.50 -12.41
CA ILE A 345 -0.36 12.85 -12.35
C ILE A 345 0.68 13.97 -12.54
N PRO A 346 1.89 13.94 -11.91
CA PRO A 346 2.93 14.94 -12.16
C PRO A 346 3.38 15.01 -13.61
N VAL A 347 3.41 13.85 -14.32
CA VAL A 347 3.71 13.76 -15.75
C VAL A 347 2.61 14.44 -16.57
N GLU A 348 1.34 14.13 -16.29
CA GLU A 348 0.18 14.75 -16.93
C GLU A 348 0.16 16.27 -16.70
N ALA A 349 0.68 16.75 -15.58
CA ALA A 349 0.82 18.15 -15.24
C ALA A 349 1.95 18.86 -16.00
N GLY A 350 2.82 18.15 -16.72
CA GLY A 350 3.98 18.71 -17.40
C GLY A 350 5.10 19.17 -16.44
N LEU A 351 5.19 18.57 -15.25
CA LEU A 351 6.28 18.85 -14.31
C LEU A 351 7.63 18.46 -14.94
N PRO A 352 8.68 19.30 -14.83
CA PRO A 352 10.02 18.97 -15.34
C PRO A 352 10.54 17.64 -14.75
N MET A 353 11.16 16.81 -15.60
CA MET A 353 11.58 15.45 -15.24
C MET A 353 12.47 15.39 -13.99
N ARG A 354 13.36 16.39 -13.82
CA ARG A 354 14.24 16.53 -12.63
C ARG A 354 13.49 16.55 -11.30
N TYR A 355 12.24 17.03 -11.30
CA TYR A 355 11.44 17.15 -10.09
C TYR A 355 10.49 15.99 -9.84
N HIS A 356 10.40 14.99 -10.74
CA HIS A 356 9.42 13.90 -10.61
C HIS A 356 9.63 13.09 -9.32
N ALA A 357 10.86 12.70 -9.01
CA ALA A 357 11.15 11.92 -7.81
C ALA A 357 10.78 12.69 -6.52
N SER A 358 11.17 13.97 -6.45
CA SER A 358 10.89 14.82 -5.29
C SER A 358 9.39 15.15 -5.18
N ALA A 359 8.69 15.31 -6.31
CA ALA A 359 7.24 15.50 -6.33
C ALA A 359 6.49 14.25 -5.85
N ILE A 360 6.93 13.05 -6.27
CA ILE A 360 6.38 11.79 -5.77
C ILE A 360 6.61 11.67 -4.27
N GLY A 361 7.81 11.95 -3.77
CA GLY A 361 8.11 11.93 -2.34
C GLY A 361 7.25 12.90 -1.54
N PHE A 362 7.20 14.17 -1.96
CA PHE A 362 6.42 15.21 -1.30
C PHE A 362 4.92 14.90 -1.34
N GLY A 363 4.40 14.54 -2.51
CA GLY A 363 2.99 14.22 -2.68
C GLY A 363 2.58 12.95 -1.92
N SER A 364 3.47 11.95 -1.82
CA SER A 364 3.22 10.74 -1.03
C SER A 364 3.16 11.02 0.47
N ALA A 365 3.97 11.95 0.99
CA ALA A 365 3.89 12.37 2.39
C ALA A 365 2.52 12.96 2.74
N ILE A 366 1.94 13.76 1.81
CA ILE A 366 0.56 14.24 1.95
C ILE A 366 -0.42 13.10 1.77
N GLY A 367 -0.23 12.28 0.73
CA GLY A 367 -1.14 11.22 0.32
C GLY A 367 -1.35 10.12 1.35
N PHE A 368 -0.31 9.74 2.11
CA PHE A 368 -0.39 8.72 3.16
C PHE A 368 -0.67 9.28 4.55
N SER A 369 -0.77 10.61 4.69
CA SER A 369 -1.12 11.24 5.97
C SER A 369 -2.46 10.80 6.58
N PRO A 370 -3.46 10.24 5.87
CA PRO A 370 -4.64 9.64 6.48
C PRO A 370 -4.32 8.57 7.54
N ASP A 371 -3.25 7.79 7.39
CA ASP A 371 -2.84 6.79 8.38
C ASP A 371 -2.50 7.40 9.74
N LEU A 372 -2.12 8.68 9.78
CA LEU A 372 -1.83 9.37 11.03
C LEU A 372 -3.04 9.51 11.96
N PHE A 373 -4.26 9.59 11.42
CA PHE A 373 -5.45 9.91 12.21
C PHE A 373 -6.70 9.12 11.84
N GLN A 374 -6.85 8.72 10.59
CA GLN A 374 -8.13 8.20 10.07
C GLN A 374 -8.52 6.88 10.72
N HIS A 375 -7.58 5.99 10.96
CA HIS A 375 -7.84 4.72 11.63
C HIS A 375 -8.25 4.88 13.09
N VAL A 376 -7.67 5.86 13.79
CA VAL A 376 -8.07 6.20 15.17
C VAL A 376 -9.47 6.80 15.17
N LEU A 377 -9.75 7.72 14.25
CA LEU A 377 -11.07 8.34 14.10
C LEU A 377 -12.15 7.29 13.81
N PHE A 378 -11.90 6.38 12.90
CA PHE A 378 -12.83 5.32 12.53
C PHE A 378 -13.03 4.34 13.70
N GLY A 379 -11.95 3.95 14.37
CA GLY A 379 -12.03 3.14 15.57
C GLY A 379 -12.83 3.81 16.69
N TYR A 380 -12.64 5.12 16.90
CA TYR A 380 -13.44 5.90 17.85
C TYR A 380 -14.93 5.89 17.50
N TRP A 381 -15.29 6.00 16.22
CA TRP A 381 -16.69 5.90 15.82
C TRP A 381 -17.27 4.52 16.08
N LEU A 382 -16.52 3.45 15.85
CA LEU A 382 -16.97 2.08 16.16
C LEU A 382 -17.11 1.86 17.67
N ASP A 383 -16.11 2.31 18.45
CA ASP A 383 -16.17 2.19 19.92
C ASP A 383 -17.35 2.95 20.54
N LYS A 384 -17.68 4.13 19.99
CA LYS A 384 -18.72 5.01 20.53
C LYS A 384 -20.12 4.71 20.02
N TYR A 385 -20.26 4.37 18.75
CA TYR A 385 -21.56 4.26 18.07
C TYR A 385 -21.89 2.83 17.60
N GLY A 386 -20.99 1.84 17.88
CA GLY A 386 -21.18 0.46 17.44
C GLY A 386 -21.40 0.37 15.94
N ASN A 387 -22.37 -0.42 15.49
CA ASN A 387 -22.65 -0.64 14.08
C ASN A 387 -23.00 0.64 13.30
N GLN A 388 -23.54 1.68 13.96
CA GLN A 388 -23.77 2.97 13.31
C GLN A 388 -22.47 3.67 12.91
N GLY A 389 -21.37 3.37 13.59
CA GLY A 389 -20.03 3.86 13.25
C GLY A 389 -19.62 3.54 11.81
N TYR A 390 -20.06 2.41 11.27
CA TYR A 390 -19.81 2.06 9.87
C TYR A 390 -20.45 3.03 8.88
N THR A 391 -21.66 3.53 9.19
CA THR A 391 -22.31 4.56 8.37
C THR A 391 -21.45 5.82 8.31
N TYR A 392 -20.87 6.27 9.44
CA TYR A 392 -20.00 7.45 9.45
C TYR A 392 -18.71 7.22 8.65
N ILE A 393 -18.12 6.03 8.76
CA ILE A 393 -16.94 5.62 7.98
C ILE A 393 -17.23 5.67 6.48
N PHE A 394 -18.35 5.11 6.06
CA PHE A 394 -18.73 5.06 4.65
C PHE A 394 -19.12 6.44 4.10
N VAL A 395 -19.82 7.27 4.88
CA VAL A 395 -20.07 8.67 4.53
C VAL A 395 -18.76 9.44 4.37
N TYR A 396 -17.80 9.25 5.28
CA TYR A 396 -16.48 9.84 5.16
C TYR A 396 -15.78 9.40 3.85
N GLY A 397 -15.85 8.12 3.48
CA GLY A 397 -15.33 7.59 2.22
C GLY A 397 -15.98 8.23 0.99
N VAL A 398 -17.31 8.44 1.00
CA VAL A 398 -18.03 9.14 -0.06
C VAL A 398 -17.60 10.61 -0.14
N VAL A 399 -17.52 11.29 0.99
CA VAL A 399 -17.11 12.71 1.04
C VAL A 399 -15.70 12.90 0.50
N THR A 400 -14.75 12.05 0.91
CA THR A 400 -13.36 12.14 0.42
C THR A 400 -13.26 11.85 -1.07
N ALA A 401 -14.04 10.90 -1.60
CA ALA A 401 -14.10 10.64 -3.04
C ALA A 401 -14.66 11.86 -3.82
N VAL A 402 -15.71 12.49 -3.30
CA VAL A 402 -16.29 13.72 -3.90
C VAL A 402 -15.30 14.89 -3.86
N ILE A 403 -14.59 15.08 -2.75
CA ILE A 403 -13.52 16.08 -2.64
C ILE A 403 -12.43 15.80 -3.69
N GLY A 404 -12.01 14.53 -3.88
CA GLY A 404 -11.05 14.14 -4.90
C GLY A 404 -11.52 14.51 -6.33
N ILE A 405 -12.80 14.30 -6.65
CA ILE A 405 -13.39 14.74 -7.93
C ILE A 405 -13.24 16.25 -8.10
N VAL A 406 -13.62 17.04 -7.09
CA VAL A 406 -13.55 18.51 -7.14
C VAL A 406 -12.11 18.99 -7.34
N ILE A 407 -11.15 18.39 -6.62
CA ILE A 407 -9.72 18.72 -6.74
C ILE A 407 -9.24 18.47 -8.18
N LEU A 408 -9.53 17.30 -8.75
CA LEU A 408 -9.09 16.96 -10.10
C LEU A 408 -9.83 17.75 -11.20
N MET A 409 -11.10 18.06 -10.99
CA MET A 409 -11.82 18.98 -11.92
C MET A 409 -11.20 20.37 -11.94
N LYS A 410 -10.80 20.89 -10.77
CA LYS A 410 -10.08 22.17 -10.67
C LYS A 410 -8.72 22.08 -11.34
N PHE A 411 -7.97 21.01 -11.09
CA PHE A 411 -6.69 20.75 -11.76
C PHE A 411 -6.82 20.77 -13.28
N LEU A 412 -7.80 20.05 -13.85
CA LEU A 412 -8.03 20.01 -15.30
C LEU A 412 -8.42 21.37 -15.88
N ARG A 413 -9.23 22.16 -15.14
CA ARG A 413 -9.60 23.54 -15.55
C ARG A 413 -8.39 24.47 -15.57
N GLU A 414 -7.53 24.42 -14.54
CA GLU A 414 -6.32 25.24 -14.49
C GLU A 414 -5.32 24.83 -15.58
N LYS A 415 -5.20 23.52 -15.85
CA LYS A 415 -4.38 22.98 -16.95
C LYS A 415 -4.87 23.50 -18.31
N ALA A 416 -6.16 23.45 -18.58
CA ALA A 416 -6.76 23.96 -19.81
C ALA A 416 -6.59 25.50 -19.98
N ALA A 417 -6.54 26.23 -18.86
CA ALA A 417 -6.32 27.68 -18.86
C ALA A 417 -4.84 28.10 -18.93
N GLY A 418 -3.90 27.15 -19.08
CA GLY A 418 -2.46 27.43 -19.13
C GLY A 418 -1.85 27.94 -17.81
N ARG A 419 -2.59 27.90 -16.70
CA ARG A 419 -2.19 28.47 -15.40
C ARG A 419 -1.27 27.59 -14.54
N GLN A 420 -0.80 26.46 -15.08
CA GLN A 420 0.05 25.52 -14.32
C GLN A 420 1.54 25.87 -14.35
N SER A 421 1.95 26.81 -15.17
CA SER A 421 3.36 27.21 -15.37
C SER A 421 3.84 28.34 -14.45
N VAL A 422 3.22 28.54 -13.28
CA VAL A 422 3.64 29.60 -12.32
C VAL A 422 4.91 29.20 -11.56
N GLY A 423 5.91 28.68 -12.26
CA GLY A 423 7.27 28.50 -11.79
C GLY A 423 8.32 29.00 -12.80
N GLN A 424 7.89 29.48 -13.97
CA GLN A 424 8.79 29.95 -15.03
C GLN A 424 9.10 31.45 -15.02
N GLU A 425 8.44 32.26 -14.18
CA GLU A 425 8.68 33.69 -14.11
C GLU A 425 9.63 34.16 -13.00
N ALA A 426 10.34 33.23 -12.34
CA ALA A 426 11.34 33.58 -11.32
C ALA A 426 12.62 32.74 -11.52
N ALA A 427 13.22 32.81 -12.68
CA ALA A 427 14.60 32.39 -12.96
C ALA A 427 15.37 33.49 -13.66
#